data_45d210f1d96e2c7d96eb2979e00d7386
#
_entry.id   45d210f1d96e2c7d96eb2979e00d7386
#
_cell.length_a   1.000
_cell.length_b   1.000
_cell.length_c   1.000
_cell.angle_alpha   90.00
_cell.angle_beta   90.00
_cell.angle_gamma   90.00
#
_symmetry.space_group_name_H-M   'P 1'
#
loop_
_entity.id
_entity.type
_entity.pdbx_description
1 polymer ?
#
loop_
_entity_poly.entity_id
_entity_poly.type
_entity_poly.pdbx_seq_one_letter_code
_entity_poly.pdbx_strand_id
1 'polypeptide(L)'
;MRLQSKKLIAVLCALAMIISVFPVQADAAAKPKFVKNYTVLYENSTGKGVYTYTVTNLTKGQRVKWSLSGTGKSYAKLKKTTTSVSGKTSANSLTIRTRGKAAAKNKTVIVTAKGYKGTKCVSTVRTKSAKIKILPKTIS
;
A
#
# COMPACT_ATOMS: atom_id res chain seq x y z
N MET A 1 30.55 46.70 26.91
CA MET A 1 29.90 45.59 27.63
C MET A 1 28.48 45.30 27.14
N ARG A 2 27.65 46.29 26.89
CA ARG A 2 26.28 46.08 26.41
C ARG A 2 26.21 45.38 25.06
N LEU A 3 27.15 45.56 24.16
CA LEU A 3 27.23 44.94 22.86
C LEU A 3 27.47 43.41 22.92
N GLN A 4 28.19 42.92 23.91
CA GLN A 4 28.49 41.49 24.10
C GLN A 4 27.26 40.68 24.52
N SER A 5 26.42 41.25 25.43
CA SER A 5 25.20 40.57 25.87
C SER A 5 24.14 40.46 24.72
N LYS A 6 24.07 41.44 23.83
CA LYS A 6 23.19 41.37 22.66
C LYS A 6 23.64 40.30 21.65
N LYS A 7 24.95 40.15 21.45
CA LYS A 7 25.49 39.09 20.58
C LYS A 7 25.27 37.69 21.16
N LEU A 8 25.40 37.52 22.46
CA LEU A 8 25.13 36.28 23.19
C LEU A 8 23.67 35.85 23.07
N ILE A 9 22.73 36.74 23.21
CA ILE A 9 21.30 36.46 23.07
C ILE A 9 20.95 36.02 21.63
N ALA A 10 21.53 36.67 20.62
CA ALA A 10 21.31 36.28 19.21
C ALA A 10 21.85 34.87 18.89
N VAL A 11 23.01 34.49 19.45
CA VAL A 11 23.57 33.16 19.27
C VAL A 11 22.71 32.08 19.96
N LEU A 12 22.19 32.35 21.16
CA LEU A 12 21.28 31.42 21.84
C LEU A 12 19.96 31.19 21.09
N CYS A 13 19.38 32.22 20.49
CA CYS A 13 18.19 32.09 19.67
C CYS A 13 18.45 31.25 18.42
N ALA A 14 19.58 31.40 17.76
CA ALA A 14 19.95 30.61 16.59
C ALA A 14 20.14 29.12 16.94
N LEU A 15 20.76 28.81 18.06
CA LEU A 15 20.91 27.44 18.57
C LEU A 15 19.55 26.78 18.88
N ALA A 16 18.65 27.52 19.50
CA ALA A 16 17.30 27.01 19.78
C ALA A 16 16.52 26.66 18.51
N MET A 17 16.65 27.44 17.45
CA MET A 17 16.02 27.14 16.16
C MET A 17 16.59 25.88 15.49
N ILE A 18 17.88 25.65 15.57
CA ILE A 18 18.52 24.43 15.02
C ILE A 18 18.03 23.18 15.76
N ILE A 19 17.93 23.22 17.09
CA ILE A 19 17.46 22.10 17.90
C ILE A 19 16.01 21.74 17.58
N SER A 20 15.14 22.71 17.29
CA SER A 20 13.72 22.46 16.96
C SER A 20 13.51 21.80 15.59
N VAL A 21 14.45 21.91 14.67
CA VAL A 21 14.36 21.31 13.34
C VAL A 21 14.69 19.81 13.36
N PHE A 22 15.62 19.34 14.18
CA PHE A 22 16.04 17.95 14.25
C PHE A 22 14.92 16.95 14.66
N PRO A 23 14.10 17.20 15.67
CA PRO A 23 13.02 16.28 16.03
C PRO A 23 11.98 16.07 14.92
N VAL A 24 11.71 17.09 14.10
CA VAL A 24 10.75 17.00 13.00
C VAL A 24 11.24 16.05 11.91
N GLN A 25 12.53 15.99 11.63
CA GLN A 25 13.10 15.06 10.65
C GLN A 25 13.14 13.62 11.16
N ALA A 26 13.39 13.42 12.45
CA ALA A 26 13.44 12.11 13.06
C ALA A 26 12.06 11.42 13.12
N ASP A 27 10.97 12.21 13.14
CA ASP A 27 9.60 11.73 13.26
C ASP A 27 8.91 11.50 11.89
N ALA A 28 9.68 11.59 10.80
CA ALA A 28 9.13 11.29 9.48
C ALA A 28 8.67 9.82 9.44
N ALA A 29 7.35 9.62 9.48
CA ALA A 29 6.76 8.29 9.45
C ALA A 29 7.10 7.58 8.13
N ALA A 30 7.33 6.28 8.19
CA ALA A 30 7.52 5.46 7.02
C ALA A 30 6.27 5.55 6.11
N LYS A 31 6.49 5.65 4.82
CA LYS A 31 5.40 5.72 3.84
C LYS A 31 4.63 4.40 3.78
N PRO A 32 3.31 4.42 3.55
CA PRO A 32 2.55 3.21 3.31
C PRO A 32 3.14 2.39 2.16
N LYS A 33 3.22 1.09 2.34
CA LYS A 33 3.73 0.17 1.33
C LYS A 33 3.06 -1.19 1.44
N PHE A 34 2.99 -1.92 0.33
CA PHE A 34 2.59 -3.31 0.36
C PHE A 34 3.69 -4.15 1.00
N VAL A 35 3.30 -5.06 1.91
CA VAL A 35 4.23 -5.98 2.58
C VAL A 35 4.82 -6.96 1.57
N LYS A 36 4.01 -7.42 0.63
CA LYS A 36 4.41 -8.36 -0.41
C LYS A 36 3.82 -7.95 -1.75
N ASN A 37 4.66 -7.96 -2.79
CA ASN A 37 4.24 -7.83 -4.17
C ASN A 37 4.29 -9.19 -4.84
N TYR A 38 3.15 -9.66 -5.33
CA TYR A 38 3.09 -10.84 -6.16
C TYR A 38 3.49 -10.48 -7.58
N THR A 39 4.37 -11.25 -8.18
CA THR A 39 4.75 -11.09 -9.60
C THR A 39 3.92 -11.98 -10.51
N VAL A 40 3.39 -13.06 -9.93
CA VAL A 40 2.56 -14.05 -10.61
C VAL A 40 1.36 -14.39 -9.74
N LEU A 41 0.20 -14.52 -10.37
CA LEU A 41 -1.05 -14.95 -9.75
C LEU A 41 -1.50 -16.24 -10.42
N TYR A 42 -1.41 -17.36 -9.69
CA TYR A 42 -1.82 -18.65 -10.20
C TYR A 42 -3.29 -18.93 -9.90
N GLU A 43 -4.04 -19.44 -10.88
CA GLU A 43 -5.26 -20.12 -10.54
C GLU A 43 -4.95 -21.52 -9.99
N ASN A 44 -5.84 -22.05 -9.18
CA ASN A 44 -5.74 -23.44 -8.73
C ASN A 44 -6.59 -24.35 -9.61
N SER A 45 -6.63 -25.65 -9.29
CA SER A 45 -7.39 -26.67 -10.04
C SER A 45 -8.90 -26.40 -10.13
N THR A 46 -9.44 -25.55 -9.25
CA THR A 46 -10.87 -25.16 -9.29
C THR A 46 -11.10 -23.88 -10.08
N GLY A 47 -10.07 -23.31 -10.71
CA GLY A 47 -10.14 -22.03 -11.41
C GLY A 47 -10.15 -20.82 -10.48
N LYS A 48 -9.71 -21.00 -9.23
CA LYS A 48 -9.64 -19.93 -8.22
C LYS A 48 -8.27 -19.92 -7.59
N GLY A 49 -7.64 -18.77 -7.52
CA GLY A 49 -6.45 -18.51 -6.68
C GLY A 49 -6.81 -17.43 -5.67
N VAL A 50 -6.36 -17.56 -4.44
CA VAL A 50 -6.61 -16.54 -3.40
C VAL A 50 -5.29 -15.98 -2.90
N TYR A 51 -5.20 -14.66 -2.87
CA TYR A 51 -4.01 -13.93 -2.46
C TYR A 51 -4.40 -12.85 -1.47
N THR A 52 -3.62 -12.69 -0.42
CA THR A 52 -3.82 -11.62 0.56
C THR A 52 -2.84 -10.49 0.30
N TYR A 53 -3.36 -9.30 0.10
CA TYR A 53 -2.59 -8.07 -0.01
C TYR A 53 -2.69 -7.29 1.29
N THR A 54 -1.54 -6.89 1.82
CA THR A 54 -1.46 -6.15 3.08
C THR A 54 -0.64 -4.87 2.86
N VAL A 55 -1.20 -3.75 3.29
CA VAL A 55 -0.52 -2.45 3.31
C VAL A 55 -0.17 -2.12 4.74
N THR A 56 1.07 -1.75 4.98
CA THR A 56 1.60 -1.34 6.28
C THR A 56 1.88 0.16 6.33
N ASN A 57 2.19 0.67 7.51
CA ASN A 57 2.49 2.08 7.79
C ASN A 57 1.29 3.03 7.58
N LEU A 58 0.08 2.50 7.69
CA LEU A 58 -1.14 3.28 7.70
C LEU A 58 -1.46 3.77 9.11
N THR A 59 -2.26 4.82 9.22
CA THR A 59 -2.73 5.32 10.51
C THR A 59 -3.98 4.57 10.95
N LYS A 60 -3.99 4.07 12.19
CA LYS A 60 -5.16 3.40 12.79
C LYS A 60 -6.41 4.29 12.68
N GLY A 61 -7.52 3.68 12.33
CA GLY A 61 -8.81 4.34 12.17
C GLY A 61 -9.08 4.90 10.77
N GLN A 62 -8.07 4.95 9.90
CA GLN A 62 -8.30 5.32 8.50
C GLN A 62 -9.10 4.24 7.77
N ARG A 63 -9.74 4.64 6.68
CA ARG A 63 -10.37 3.72 5.72
C ARG A 63 -9.46 3.56 4.52
N VAL A 64 -9.42 2.36 3.97
CA VAL A 64 -8.68 2.06 2.74
C VAL A 64 -9.67 1.65 1.67
N LYS A 65 -9.66 2.33 0.56
CA LYS A 65 -10.40 1.95 -0.65
C LYS A 65 -9.47 1.18 -1.57
N TRP A 66 -9.91 0.00 -1.98
CA TRP A 66 -9.17 -0.93 -2.82
C TRP A 66 -9.75 -0.95 -4.22
N SER A 67 -8.88 -0.98 -5.21
CA SER A 67 -9.29 -1.08 -6.62
C SER A 67 -8.31 -1.93 -7.41
N LEU A 68 -8.77 -2.43 -8.54
CA LEU A 68 -7.99 -3.21 -9.48
C LEU A 68 -7.84 -2.46 -10.79
N SER A 69 -6.66 -2.62 -11.39
CA SER A 69 -6.36 -2.14 -12.74
C SER A 69 -5.52 -3.17 -13.50
N GLY A 70 -5.19 -2.86 -14.73
CA GLY A 70 -4.45 -3.77 -15.60
C GLY A 70 -5.36 -4.57 -16.52
N THR A 71 -4.74 -5.24 -17.49
CA THR A 71 -5.46 -6.01 -18.52
C THR A 71 -6.22 -7.22 -17.97
N GLY A 72 -5.84 -7.70 -16.79
CA GLY A 72 -6.44 -8.85 -16.10
C GLY A 72 -7.46 -8.51 -15.03
N LYS A 73 -7.84 -7.26 -14.87
CA LYS A 73 -8.75 -6.82 -13.78
C LYS A 73 -10.11 -7.54 -13.81
N SER A 74 -10.60 -7.89 -14.97
CA SER A 74 -11.89 -8.60 -15.15
C SER A 74 -11.85 -10.06 -14.69
N TYR A 75 -10.66 -10.63 -14.53
CA TYR A 75 -10.46 -12.00 -14.06
C TYR A 75 -10.13 -12.07 -12.57
N ALA A 76 -10.18 -10.96 -11.89
CA ALA A 76 -9.85 -10.87 -10.48
C ALA A 76 -10.94 -10.10 -9.72
N LYS A 77 -11.12 -10.45 -8.44
CA LYS A 77 -12.09 -9.78 -7.59
C LYS A 77 -11.53 -9.60 -6.19
N LEU A 78 -11.64 -8.38 -5.68
CA LEU A 78 -11.34 -8.09 -4.27
C LEU A 78 -12.52 -8.51 -3.39
N LYS A 79 -12.23 -9.07 -2.24
CA LYS A 79 -13.26 -9.48 -1.26
C LYS A 79 -14.03 -8.26 -0.74
N LYS A 80 -13.32 -7.16 -0.52
CA LYS A 80 -13.92 -5.89 -0.04
C LYS A 80 -13.40 -4.74 -0.89
N THR A 81 -14.23 -3.74 -1.12
CA THR A 81 -13.82 -2.48 -1.76
C THR A 81 -13.27 -1.49 -0.74
N THR A 82 -13.69 -1.61 0.51
CA THR A 82 -13.24 -0.75 1.61
C THR A 82 -12.92 -1.60 2.83
N THR A 83 -11.81 -1.30 3.49
CA THR A 83 -11.39 -1.90 4.75
C THR A 83 -11.00 -0.81 5.74
N SER A 84 -11.08 -1.13 7.04
CA SER A 84 -10.58 -0.24 8.09
C SER A 84 -9.15 -0.60 8.46
N VAL A 85 -8.38 0.39 8.85
CA VAL A 85 -7.02 0.17 9.34
C VAL A 85 -7.09 -0.28 10.80
N SER A 86 -6.65 -1.51 11.05
CA SER A 86 -6.47 -2.07 12.37
C SER A 86 -5.00 -2.00 12.75
N GLY A 87 -4.69 -1.33 13.87
CA GLY A 87 -3.30 -1.02 14.18
C GLY A 87 -2.72 -0.04 13.16
N LYS A 88 -1.67 -0.44 12.45
CA LYS A 88 -1.03 0.35 11.38
C LYS A 88 -1.12 -0.34 10.03
N THR A 89 -2.00 -1.31 9.90
CA THR A 89 -2.11 -2.14 8.69
C THR A 89 -3.55 -2.31 8.25
N SER A 90 -3.72 -2.56 6.95
CA SER A 90 -4.97 -3.01 6.36
C SER A 90 -4.68 -4.13 5.36
N ALA A 91 -5.57 -5.10 5.29
CA ALA A 91 -5.44 -6.24 4.38
C ALA A 91 -6.74 -6.50 3.62
N ASN A 92 -6.59 -7.08 2.43
CA ASN A 92 -7.72 -7.50 1.60
C ASN A 92 -7.35 -8.77 0.83
N SER A 93 -8.33 -9.60 0.55
CA SER A 93 -8.16 -10.79 -0.27
C SER A 93 -8.53 -10.54 -1.72
N LEU A 94 -7.67 -10.97 -2.62
CA LEU A 94 -7.90 -11.00 -4.05
C LEU A 94 -8.14 -12.44 -4.48
N THR A 95 -9.21 -12.68 -5.20
CA THR A 95 -9.50 -13.99 -5.80
C THR A 95 -9.37 -13.90 -7.32
N ILE A 96 -8.57 -14.77 -7.90
CA ILE A 96 -8.47 -14.94 -9.35
C ILE A 96 -9.56 -15.91 -9.80
N ARG A 97 -10.31 -15.53 -10.84
CA ARG A 97 -11.42 -16.31 -11.40
C ARG A 97 -11.26 -16.45 -12.90
N THR A 98 -10.49 -17.42 -13.31
CA THR A 98 -10.30 -17.68 -14.74
C THR A 98 -11.18 -18.81 -15.27
N ARG A 99 -11.45 -19.83 -14.45
CA ARG A 99 -12.22 -21.03 -14.82
C ARG A 99 -11.81 -21.60 -16.18
N GLY A 100 -10.51 -21.75 -16.41
CA GLY A 100 -9.99 -22.28 -17.66
C GLY A 100 -10.10 -21.31 -18.85
N LYS A 101 -10.37 -20.05 -18.63
CA LYS A 101 -10.37 -19.03 -19.69
C LYS A 101 -8.94 -18.76 -20.15
N ALA A 102 -8.57 -19.31 -21.30
CA ALA A 102 -7.25 -19.10 -21.90
C ALA A 102 -6.94 -17.62 -22.12
N ALA A 103 -7.95 -16.79 -22.34
CA ALA A 103 -7.81 -15.34 -22.49
C ALA A 103 -7.21 -14.64 -21.26
N ALA A 104 -7.33 -15.24 -20.05
CA ALA A 104 -6.74 -14.69 -18.83
C ALA A 104 -5.22 -14.84 -18.75
N LYS A 105 -4.64 -15.77 -19.52
CA LYS A 105 -3.21 -16.07 -19.49
C LYS A 105 -2.38 -14.83 -19.84
N ASN A 106 -1.37 -14.55 -19.03
CA ASN A 106 -0.45 -13.42 -19.18
C ASN A 106 -1.09 -12.03 -19.04
N LYS A 107 -2.36 -11.94 -18.70
CA LYS A 107 -2.99 -10.67 -18.34
C LYS A 107 -2.45 -10.18 -17.00
N THR A 108 -2.37 -8.87 -16.83
CA THR A 108 -1.76 -8.25 -15.66
C THR A 108 -2.80 -7.66 -14.71
N VAL A 109 -2.53 -7.78 -13.41
CA VAL A 109 -3.36 -7.21 -12.36
C VAL A 109 -2.51 -6.29 -11.49
N ILE A 110 -3.01 -5.12 -11.22
CA ILE A 110 -2.42 -4.14 -10.31
C ILE A 110 -3.45 -3.84 -9.23
N VAL A 111 -3.03 -3.94 -7.97
CA VAL A 111 -3.88 -3.61 -6.81
C VAL A 111 -3.50 -2.21 -6.33
N THR A 112 -4.49 -1.37 -6.15
CA THR A 112 -4.32 -0.01 -5.61
C THR A 112 -5.05 0.09 -4.29
N ALA A 113 -4.37 0.64 -3.28
CA ALA A 113 -4.92 0.93 -1.97
C ALA A 113 -4.81 2.43 -1.69
N LYS A 114 -5.94 3.08 -1.47
CA LYS A 114 -6.01 4.51 -1.13
C LYS A 114 -6.45 4.68 0.31
N GLY A 115 -5.61 5.29 1.14
CA GLY A 115 -5.92 5.61 2.53
C GLY A 115 -6.68 6.91 2.64
N TYR A 116 -7.77 6.92 3.41
CA TYR A 116 -8.64 8.09 3.63
C TYR A 116 -8.74 8.45 5.10
N LYS A 117 -8.55 9.72 5.39
CA LYS A 117 -8.88 10.34 6.68
C LYS A 117 -10.16 11.15 6.47
N GLY A 118 -11.30 10.62 6.93
CA GLY A 118 -12.59 11.17 6.58
C GLY A 118 -12.86 11.05 5.08
N THR A 119 -13.06 12.17 4.41
CA THR A 119 -13.28 12.24 2.95
C THR A 119 -12.00 12.49 2.15
N LYS A 120 -10.90 12.81 2.83
CA LYS A 120 -9.63 13.18 2.20
C LYS A 120 -8.74 11.97 1.97
N CYS A 121 -8.31 11.78 0.73
CA CYS A 121 -7.29 10.79 0.39
C CYS A 121 -5.92 11.29 0.83
N VAL A 122 -5.28 10.58 1.75
CA VAL A 122 -3.97 10.96 2.32
C VAL A 122 -2.82 10.09 1.82
N SER A 123 -3.11 8.95 1.20
CA SER A 123 -2.10 8.08 0.65
C SER A 123 -2.64 7.24 -0.52
N THR A 124 -1.77 6.91 -1.46
CA THR A 124 -2.06 5.99 -2.57
C THR A 124 -0.88 5.07 -2.76
N VAL A 125 -1.12 3.77 -2.73
CA VAL A 125 -0.10 2.75 -2.93
C VAL A 125 -0.57 1.78 -3.99
N ARG A 126 0.33 1.44 -4.93
CA ARG A 126 0.06 0.46 -5.99
C ARG A 126 1.07 -0.67 -5.92
N THR A 127 0.63 -1.88 -6.21
CA THR A 127 1.53 -3.00 -6.41
C THR A 127 2.22 -2.90 -7.77
N LYS A 128 3.29 -3.66 -7.94
CA LYS A 128 3.80 -3.99 -9.28
C LYS A 128 2.76 -4.85 -10.01
N SER A 129 2.84 -4.88 -11.34
CA SER A 129 1.98 -5.75 -12.14
C SER A 129 2.25 -7.22 -11.83
N ALA A 130 1.21 -7.99 -11.62
CA ALA A 130 1.28 -9.45 -11.49
C ALA A 130 0.65 -10.10 -12.71
N LYS A 131 1.31 -11.09 -13.30
CA LYS A 131 0.79 -11.86 -14.43
C LYS A 131 -0.08 -13.02 -13.95
N ILE A 132 -1.23 -13.20 -14.56
CA ILE A 132 -2.07 -14.38 -14.33
C ILE A 132 -1.46 -15.56 -15.07
N LYS A 133 -1.22 -16.68 -14.35
CA LYS A 133 -0.81 -17.95 -14.93
C LYS A 133 -1.85 -19.01 -14.65
N ILE A 134 -2.22 -19.71 -15.68
CA ILE A 134 -3.16 -20.82 -15.61
C ILE A 134 -2.36 -22.09 -15.41
N LEU A 135 -2.61 -22.79 -14.30
CA LEU A 135 -1.96 -24.06 -14.04
C LEU A 135 -2.52 -25.12 -15.00
N PRO A 136 -1.64 -25.98 -15.58
CA PRO A 136 -2.11 -27.07 -16.38
C PRO A 136 -2.99 -27.99 -15.54
N LYS A 137 -4.04 -28.56 -16.18
CA LYS A 137 -4.87 -29.57 -15.53
C LYS A 137 -3.99 -30.72 -15.11
N THR A 138 -3.91 -30.96 -13.79
CA THR A 138 -3.26 -32.15 -13.29
C THR A 138 -4.09 -33.38 -13.67
N ILE A 139 -3.51 -34.20 -14.50
CA ILE A 139 -4.03 -35.55 -14.76
C ILE A 139 -3.59 -36.40 -13.56
N SER A 140 -4.50 -36.63 -12.66
CA SER A 140 -4.28 -37.55 -11.55
C SER A 140 -4.84 -38.91 -11.91
#